data_783c412605e4d046011d9bcde478e1e1
#
_entry.id   783c412605e4d046011d9bcde478e1e1
#
_cell.length_a   1.000
_cell.length_b   1.000
_cell.length_c   1.000
_cell.angle_alpha   90.00
_cell.angle_beta   90.00
_cell.angle_gamma   90.00
#
_symmetry.space_group_name_H-M   'P 1'
#
loop_
_entity.id
_entity.type
_entity.pdbx_description
1 polymer ?
#
loop_
_entity_poly.entity_id
_entity_poly.type
_entity_poly.pdbx_seq_one_letter_code
_entity_poly.pdbx_strand_id
1 'polypeptide(L)'
;MAETRRCERCGREFEPKREHARFCSARCRVAWNRENWNQKSGVQQKWGSENWAGEPRSPQDTGTSALRWAFTAMHDTTRRLGRVRASDRAQAFAVIGEAVWWVTIVDATLVRHYPDNYDAALEWLSPGERQATETTFAGLRFVRNRMGYHADHADFIQPCADKSGGDAPITEWTWRSLPEPAVATLPPRGQEWVLSRYQAYQDVLAGRSVGETFGRTADFHDLVVRTVRADAAADAAADADGQAAASGESRA
;
A
#
# COMPACT_ATOMS: atom_id res chain seq x y z
N MET A 1 -30.45 34.49 5.72
CA MET A 1 -29.00 34.82 5.80
C MET A 1 -28.29 33.51 6.01
N ALA A 2 -27.30 33.17 5.15
CA ALA A 2 -26.53 31.95 5.29
C ALA A 2 -25.64 32.06 6.54
N GLU A 3 -25.66 31.05 7.40
CA GLU A 3 -24.85 31.00 8.61
C GLU A 3 -23.39 30.73 8.25
N THR A 4 -22.48 31.67 8.52
CA THR A 4 -21.05 31.47 8.33
C THR A 4 -20.43 30.83 9.57
N ARG A 5 -19.45 29.91 9.36
CA ARG A 5 -18.71 29.23 10.44
C ARG A 5 -17.22 29.38 10.25
N ARG A 6 -16.47 29.31 11.33
CA ARG A 6 -14.99 29.27 11.29
C ARG A 6 -14.48 27.85 11.15
N CYS A 7 -13.56 27.65 10.20
CA CYS A 7 -12.89 26.37 10.02
C CYS A 7 -12.01 26.04 11.25
N GLU A 8 -12.24 24.90 11.88
CA GLU A 8 -11.51 24.49 13.09
C GLU A 8 -9.99 24.32 12.87
N ARG A 9 -9.52 24.18 11.61
CA ARG A 9 -8.10 24.06 11.34
C ARG A 9 -7.44 25.38 10.98
N CYS A 10 -7.99 26.14 10.04
CA CYS A 10 -7.33 27.34 9.50
C CYS A 10 -7.95 28.67 9.94
N GLY A 11 -9.01 28.63 10.75
CA GLY A 11 -9.72 29.82 11.26
C GLY A 11 -10.50 30.61 10.22
N ARG A 12 -10.41 30.25 8.93
CA ARG A 12 -11.11 30.97 7.83
C ARG A 12 -12.61 30.79 7.97
N GLU A 13 -13.36 31.86 7.76
CA GLU A 13 -14.81 31.79 7.66
C GLU A 13 -15.24 31.12 6.35
N PHE A 14 -16.28 30.29 6.42
CA PHE A 14 -16.85 29.59 5.27
C PHE A 14 -18.34 29.34 5.48
N GLU A 15 -19.05 29.20 4.38
CA GLU A 15 -20.47 28.83 4.36
C GLU A 15 -20.57 27.29 4.34
N PRO A 16 -21.18 26.68 5.39
CA PRO A 16 -21.24 25.22 5.51
C PRO A 16 -22.27 24.65 4.53
N LYS A 17 -21.82 23.75 3.64
CA LYS A 17 -22.70 23.00 2.73
C LYS A 17 -23.53 21.92 3.42
N ARG A 18 -23.24 21.60 4.68
CA ARG A 18 -23.94 20.63 5.53
C ARG A 18 -23.91 21.13 6.95
N GLU A 19 -24.99 20.86 7.69
CA GLU A 19 -25.17 21.31 9.08
C GLU A 19 -23.99 20.96 10.01
N HIS A 20 -23.28 19.86 9.74
CA HIS A 20 -22.15 19.40 10.56
C HIS A 20 -20.76 19.73 9.98
N ALA A 21 -20.70 20.65 9.00
CA ALA A 21 -19.41 21.00 8.39
C ALA A 21 -18.55 21.80 9.39
N ARG A 22 -17.40 21.21 9.78
CA ARG A 22 -16.40 21.80 10.69
C ARG A 22 -15.22 22.42 9.95
N PHE A 23 -15.06 22.13 8.66
CA PHE A 23 -13.90 22.50 7.85
C PHE A 23 -14.31 23.15 6.53
N CYS A 24 -13.58 24.20 6.14
CA CYS A 24 -13.84 24.93 4.88
C CYS A 24 -13.52 24.12 3.62
N SER A 25 -12.75 23.04 3.72
CA SER A 25 -12.35 22.20 2.59
C SER A 25 -11.98 20.78 3.03
N ALA A 26 -11.95 19.85 2.06
CA ALA A 26 -11.46 18.49 2.29
C ALA A 26 -10.00 18.49 2.76
N ARG A 27 -9.17 19.40 2.24
CA ARG A 27 -7.77 19.59 2.64
C ARG A 27 -7.64 19.95 4.11
N CYS A 28 -8.46 20.87 4.62
CA CYS A 28 -8.46 21.23 6.04
C CYS A 28 -8.91 20.07 6.92
N ARG A 29 -9.92 19.30 6.50
CA ARG A 29 -10.39 18.11 7.22
C ARG A 29 -9.30 17.03 7.31
N VAL A 30 -8.65 16.71 6.19
CA VAL A 30 -7.60 15.69 6.16
C VAL A 30 -6.42 16.10 7.03
N ALA A 31 -5.99 17.35 6.92
CA ALA A 31 -4.87 17.85 7.71
C ALA A 31 -5.20 17.92 9.21
N TRP A 32 -6.42 18.32 9.60
CA TRP A 32 -6.87 18.30 11.00
C TRP A 32 -6.93 16.87 11.55
N ASN A 33 -7.47 15.92 10.78
CA ASN A 33 -7.46 14.51 11.16
C ASN A 33 -6.05 13.99 11.35
N ARG A 34 -5.10 14.37 10.50
CA ARG A 34 -3.69 13.97 10.58
C ARG A 34 -3.03 14.51 11.86
N GLU A 35 -3.26 15.78 12.19
CA GLU A 35 -2.74 16.43 13.41
C GLU A 35 -3.34 15.81 14.69
N ASN A 36 -4.66 15.58 14.72
CA ASN A 36 -5.34 14.95 15.86
C ASN A 36 -5.14 13.44 15.96
N TRP A 37 -4.86 12.73 14.85
CA TRP A 37 -4.49 11.33 14.91
C TRP A 37 -3.17 11.15 15.65
N ASN A 38 -2.22 12.02 15.41
CA ASN A 38 -0.93 12.00 16.11
C ASN A 38 -1.07 12.31 17.62
N GLN A 39 -2.05 13.13 18.02
CA GLN A 39 -2.36 13.38 19.44
C GLN A 39 -3.15 12.24 20.10
N LYS A 40 -4.03 11.56 19.36
CA LYS A 40 -4.81 10.42 19.86
C LYS A 40 -4.03 9.10 19.87
N SER A 41 -2.93 8.98 19.12
CA SER A 41 -2.05 7.81 19.13
C SER A 41 -1.35 7.57 20.47
N GLY A 42 -1.36 8.55 21.38
CA GLY A 42 -1.02 8.34 22.80
C GLY A 42 -1.95 7.35 23.54
N VAL A 43 -3.13 7.03 22.99
CA VAL A 43 -4.08 6.05 23.57
C VAL A 43 -3.85 4.63 23.03
N GLN A 44 -3.18 4.48 21.90
CA GLN A 44 -2.88 3.17 21.30
C GLN A 44 -1.68 2.46 21.94
N GLN A 45 -0.96 3.11 22.82
CA GLN A 45 0.15 2.50 23.58
C GLN A 45 -0.32 1.48 24.64
N LYS A 46 -1.63 1.31 24.86
CA LYS A 46 -2.18 0.40 25.89
C LYS A 46 -2.46 -1.03 25.43
N TRP A 47 -2.28 -1.32 24.15
CA TRP A 47 -2.42 -2.67 23.60
C TRP A 47 -1.04 -3.20 23.21
N GLY A 48 -0.32 -3.77 24.16
CA GLY A 48 0.93 -4.50 23.91
C GLY A 48 2.17 -4.02 24.65
N SER A 49 2.05 -3.20 25.69
CA SER A 49 3.22 -2.62 26.39
C SER A 49 3.81 -3.50 27.51
N GLU A 50 3.31 -4.69 27.76
CA GLU A 50 3.79 -5.45 28.94
C GLU A 50 4.99 -6.38 28.68
N ASN A 51 5.51 -6.53 27.45
CA ASN A 51 6.65 -7.42 27.18
C ASN A 51 7.70 -6.91 26.19
N TRP A 52 7.75 -5.61 25.89
CA TRP A 52 8.81 -5.04 25.03
C TRP A 52 9.64 -4.01 25.81
N ALA A 53 10.44 -4.51 26.77
CA ALA A 53 11.47 -3.70 27.43
C ALA A 53 12.65 -3.48 26.48
N GLY A 54 12.44 -2.65 25.45
CA GLY A 54 13.46 -2.06 24.60
C GLY A 54 13.36 -0.55 24.70
N GLU A 55 14.50 0.13 24.77
CA GLU A 55 14.59 1.60 24.86
C GLU A 55 13.65 2.32 23.88
N PRO A 56 13.12 3.50 24.20
CA PRO A 56 12.27 4.27 23.32
C PRO A 56 13.05 4.64 22.07
N ARG A 57 12.80 3.91 20.97
CA ARG A 57 13.35 4.22 19.66
C ARG A 57 12.75 5.53 19.17
N SER A 58 13.54 6.30 18.42
CA SER A 58 13.06 7.54 17.80
C SER A 58 11.82 7.26 16.93
N PRO A 59 10.91 8.22 16.72
CA PRO A 59 9.75 8.05 15.82
C PRO A 59 10.13 7.59 14.41
N GLN A 60 11.33 7.89 13.95
CA GLN A 60 11.89 7.46 12.67
C GLN A 60 12.22 5.97 12.65
N ASP A 61 12.75 5.41 13.77
CA ASP A 61 13.08 3.99 13.87
C ASP A 61 11.86 3.06 13.85
N THR A 62 10.73 3.50 14.39
CA THR A 62 9.50 2.68 14.41
C THR A 62 8.88 2.51 13.02
N GLY A 63 8.91 3.56 12.19
CA GLY A 63 8.41 3.50 10.79
C GLY A 63 9.24 2.53 9.94
N THR A 64 10.56 2.62 10.04
CA THR A 64 11.50 1.77 9.31
C THR A 64 11.39 0.30 9.70
N SER A 65 11.22 0.01 10.99
CA SER A 65 11.07 -1.36 11.50
C SER A 65 9.75 -2.00 11.05
N ALA A 66 8.63 -1.27 11.11
CA ALA A 66 7.32 -1.76 10.68
C ALA A 66 7.29 -2.04 9.17
N LEU A 67 7.88 -1.17 8.36
CA LEU A 67 8.01 -1.37 6.92
C LEU A 67 8.86 -2.60 6.61
N ARG A 68 10.00 -2.77 7.29
CA ARG A 68 10.87 -3.95 7.16
C ARG A 68 10.14 -5.26 7.46
N TRP A 69 9.30 -5.28 8.51
CA TRP A 69 8.50 -6.47 8.83
C TRP A 69 7.42 -6.74 7.77
N ALA A 70 6.75 -5.69 7.27
CA ALA A 70 5.78 -5.83 6.19
C ALA A 70 6.42 -6.38 4.91
N PHE A 71 7.63 -5.92 4.55
CA PHE A 71 8.41 -6.48 3.44
C PHE A 71 8.75 -7.95 3.68
N THR A 72 9.25 -8.29 4.87
CA THR A 72 9.57 -9.69 5.21
C THR A 72 8.34 -10.58 5.08
N ALA A 73 7.19 -10.15 5.61
CA ALA A 73 5.94 -10.89 5.53
C ALA A 73 5.45 -11.04 4.08
N MET A 74 5.58 -10.00 3.26
CA MET A 74 5.26 -10.04 1.82
C MET A 74 6.10 -11.09 1.09
N HIS A 75 7.43 -11.06 1.27
CA HIS A 75 8.33 -12.02 0.63
C HIS A 75 8.13 -13.46 1.12
N ASP A 76 7.89 -13.65 2.42
CA ASP A 76 7.61 -14.97 2.98
C ASP A 76 6.30 -15.56 2.45
N THR A 77 5.27 -14.74 2.32
CA THR A 77 3.99 -15.15 1.78
C THR A 77 4.10 -15.52 0.30
N THR A 78 4.82 -14.71 -0.50
CA THR A 78 5.08 -15.00 -1.91
C THR A 78 5.87 -16.32 -2.07
N ARG A 79 6.86 -16.55 -1.21
CA ARG A 79 7.62 -17.82 -1.20
C ARG A 79 6.75 -19.02 -0.82
N ARG A 80 5.83 -18.86 0.13
CA ARG A 80 4.86 -19.92 0.49
C ARG A 80 3.92 -20.25 -0.66
N LEU A 81 3.50 -19.27 -1.44
CA LEU A 81 2.66 -19.49 -2.61
C LEU A 81 3.29 -20.46 -3.61
N GLY A 82 4.58 -20.33 -3.89
CA GLY A 82 5.30 -21.25 -4.78
C GLY A 82 5.39 -22.70 -4.27
N ARG A 83 4.94 -22.99 -3.04
CA ARG A 83 4.91 -24.35 -2.45
C ARG A 83 3.50 -24.92 -2.32
N VAL A 84 2.47 -24.13 -2.63
CA VAL A 84 1.07 -24.58 -2.53
C VAL A 84 0.75 -25.50 -3.70
N ARG A 85 0.21 -26.68 -3.38
CA ARG A 85 -0.21 -27.63 -4.42
C ARG A 85 -1.49 -27.14 -5.10
N ALA A 86 -1.60 -27.40 -6.39
CA ALA A 86 -2.77 -27.04 -7.17
C ALA A 86 -4.08 -27.70 -6.66
N SER A 87 -3.96 -28.87 -6.02
CA SER A 87 -5.08 -29.56 -5.38
C SER A 87 -5.56 -28.88 -4.10
N ASP A 88 -4.73 -28.03 -3.48
CA ASP A 88 -5.08 -27.34 -2.24
C ASP A 88 -5.51 -25.88 -2.51
N ARG A 89 -6.68 -25.76 -3.08
CA ARG A 89 -7.27 -24.48 -3.46
C ARG A 89 -7.54 -23.58 -2.25
N ALA A 90 -7.93 -24.17 -1.13
CA ALA A 90 -8.20 -23.41 0.10
C ALA A 90 -6.91 -22.79 0.65
N GLN A 91 -5.82 -23.54 0.66
CA GLN A 91 -4.52 -23.03 1.06
C GLN A 91 -4.01 -21.95 0.09
N ALA A 92 -4.15 -22.18 -1.22
CA ALA A 92 -3.79 -21.18 -2.23
C ALA A 92 -4.55 -19.87 -2.02
N PHE A 93 -5.87 -19.95 -1.83
CA PHE A 93 -6.70 -18.79 -1.55
C PHE A 93 -6.24 -18.02 -0.31
N ALA A 94 -5.97 -18.73 0.79
CA ALA A 94 -5.50 -18.10 2.04
C ALA A 94 -4.15 -17.40 1.86
N VAL A 95 -3.18 -18.08 1.23
CA VAL A 95 -1.83 -17.52 1.01
C VAL A 95 -1.86 -16.35 0.04
N ILE A 96 -2.65 -16.42 -1.04
CA ILE A 96 -2.80 -15.31 -1.99
C ILE A 96 -3.49 -14.12 -1.32
N GLY A 97 -4.52 -14.36 -0.51
CA GLY A 97 -5.17 -13.31 0.26
C GLY A 97 -4.22 -12.58 1.18
N GLU A 98 -3.38 -13.30 1.89
CA GLU A 98 -2.33 -12.75 2.74
C GLU A 98 -1.29 -11.95 1.91
N ALA A 99 -0.87 -12.46 0.75
CA ALA A 99 0.06 -11.77 -0.13
C ALA A 99 -0.52 -10.45 -0.66
N VAL A 100 -1.78 -10.44 -1.12
CA VAL A 100 -2.50 -9.23 -1.54
C VAL A 100 -2.57 -8.21 -0.41
N TRP A 101 -2.83 -8.68 0.81
CA TRP A 101 -2.86 -7.83 2.01
C TRP A 101 -1.51 -7.15 2.23
N TRP A 102 -0.43 -7.91 2.30
CA TRP A 102 0.91 -7.37 2.56
C TRP A 102 1.40 -6.46 1.44
N VAL A 103 1.24 -6.84 0.17
CA VAL A 103 1.61 -5.98 -0.97
C VAL A 103 0.91 -4.64 -0.91
N THR A 104 -0.39 -4.63 -0.63
CA THR A 104 -1.15 -3.37 -0.56
C THR A 104 -0.86 -2.53 0.68
N ILE A 105 -0.42 -3.14 1.79
CA ILE A 105 0.06 -2.42 2.99
C ILE A 105 1.42 -1.79 2.71
N VAL A 106 2.36 -2.55 2.15
CA VAL A 106 3.69 -2.04 1.80
C VAL A 106 3.55 -0.86 0.85
N ASP A 107 2.77 -1.01 -0.23
CA ASP A 107 2.52 0.05 -1.20
C ASP A 107 1.93 1.32 -0.54
N ALA A 108 0.87 1.17 0.26
CA ALA A 108 0.27 2.31 0.96
C ALA A 108 1.23 2.97 1.97
N THR A 109 2.12 2.20 2.57
CA THR A 109 3.13 2.69 3.51
C THR A 109 4.21 3.48 2.78
N LEU A 110 4.70 2.97 1.65
CA LEU A 110 5.69 3.66 0.81
C LEU A 110 5.14 4.99 0.28
N VAL A 111 3.96 4.99 -0.33
CA VAL A 111 3.29 6.21 -0.80
C VAL A 111 3.08 7.24 0.32
N ARG A 112 2.81 6.78 1.54
CA ARG A 112 2.54 7.68 2.67
C ARG A 112 3.78 8.28 3.29
N HIS A 113 4.84 7.50 3.43
CA HIS A 113 6.02 7.87 4.22
C HIS A 113 7.22 8.26 3.36
N TYR A 114 7.24 7.83 2.10
CA TYR A 114 8.33 8.06 1.14
C TYR A 114 7.79 8.49 -0.22
N PRO A 115 6.91 9.55 -0.27
CA PRO A 115 6.26 9.95 -1.52
C PRO A 115 7.25 10.34 -2.62
N ASP A 116 8.29 11.10 -2.28
CA ASP A 116 9.27 11.58 -3.24
C ASP A 116 10.10 10.42 -3.83
N ASN A 117 10.48 9.44 -2.99
CA ASN A 117 11.17 8.24 -3.45
C ASN A 117 10.26 7.31 -4.27
N TYR A 118 8.97 7.27 -3.94
CA TYR A 118 7.98 6.51 -4.71
C TYR A 118 7.80 7.11 -6.10
N ASP A 119 7.67 8.43 -6.19
CA ASP A 119 7.54 9.16 -7.45
C ASP A 119 8.83 9.04 -8.29
N ALA A 120 10.01 9.20 -7.67
CA ALA A 120 11.29 8.98 -8.33
C ALA A 120 11.42 7.55 -8.89
N ALA A 121 10.99 6.53 -8.12
CA ALA A 121 10.99 5.15 -8.62
C ALA A 121 10.05 4.96 -9.83
N LEU A 122 8.89 5.62 -9.84
CA LEU A 122 7.99 5.61 -11.00
C LEU A 122 8.59 6.31 -12.23
N GLU A 123 9.39 7.36 -12.03
CA GLU A 123 10.07 8.06 -13.12
C GLU A 123 11.18 7.23 -13.78
N TRP A 124 11.75 6.27 -13.07
CA TRP A 124 12.73 5.33 -13.62
C TRP A 124 12.12 4.31 -14.58
N LEU A 125 10.80 4.11 -14.52
CA LEU A 125 10.08 3.20 -15.39
C LEU A 125 9.76 3.89 -16.73
N SER A 126 9.70 3.10 -17.79
CA SER A 126 9.11 3.58 -19.04
C SER A 126 7.63 3.94 -18.82
N PRO A 127 7.04 4.83 -19.66
CA PRO A 127 5.63 5.20 -19.51
C PRO A 127 4.66 4.01 -19.48
N GLY A 128 4.96 2.95 -20.27
CA GLY A 128 4.16 1.74 -20.28
C GLY A 128 4.29 0.90 -19.01
N GLU A 129 5.50 0.77 -18.48
CA GLU A 129 5.76 0.06 -17.21
C GLU A 129 5.16 0.81 -16.03
N ARG A 130 5.28 2.14 -16.00
CA ARG A 130 4.64 2.99 -15.00
C ARG A 130 3.13 2.76 -14.97
N GLN A 131 2.47 2.89 -16.12
CA GLN A 131 1.03 2.66 -16.24
C GLN A 131 0.65 1.24 -15.81
N ALA A 132 1.40 0.23 -16.22
CA ALA A 132 1.17 -1.17 -15.84
C ALA A 132 1.31 -1.37 -14.32
N THR A 133 2.31 -0.75 -13.68
CA THR A 133 2.56 -0.80 -12.24
C THR A 133 1.40 -0.17 -11.46
N GLU A 134 1.03 1.07 -11.80
CA GLU A 134 -0.08 1.80 -11.16
C GLU A 134 -1.41 1.03 -11.30
N THR A 135 -1.67 0.47 -12.50
CA THR A 135 -2.88 -0.31 -12.78
C THR A 135 -2.86 -1.65 -12.01
N THR A 136 -1.70 -2.29 -11.86
CA THR A 136 -1.54 -3.52 -11.07
C THR A 136 -1.90 -3.27 -9.61
N PHE A 137 -1.39 -2.20 -8.98
CA PHE A 137 -1.76 -1.87 -7.61
C PHE A 137 -3.24 -1.50 -7.46
N ALA A 138 -3.84 -0.83 -8.46
CA ALA A 138 -5.27 -0.56 -8.45
C ALA A 138 -6.09 -1.86 -8.48
N GLY A 139 -5.71 -2.83 -9.32
CA GLY A 139 -6.31 -4.15 -9.40
C GLY A 139 -6.15 -4.96 -8.10
N LEU A 140 -4.96 -4.96 -7.48
CA LEU A 140 -4.74 -5.63 -6.20
C LEU A 140 -5.53 -5.01 -5.05
N ARG A 141 -5.72 -3.68 -5.05
CA ARG A 141 -6.60 -3.00 -4.09
C ARG A 141 -8.07 -3.39 -4.29
N PHE A 142 -8.50 -3.64 -5.54
CA PHE A 142 -9.82 -4.20 -5.82
C PHE A 142 -9.97 -5.59 -5.20
N VAL A 143 -9.01 -6.49 -5.44
CA VAL A 143 -9.00 -7.84 -4.85
C VAL A 143 -9.08 -7.77 -3.33
N ARG A 144 -8.19 -6.99 -2.68
CA ARG A 144 -8.18 -6.82 -1.22
C ARG A 144 -9.53 -6.40 -0.66
N ASN A 145 -10.13 -5.40 -1.28
CA ASN A 145 -11.42 -4.88 -0.80
C ASN A 145 -12.53 -5.92 -0.97
N ARG A 146 -12.52 -6.64 -2.09
CA ARG A 146 -13.51 -7.67 -2.35
C ARG A 146 -13.40 -8.85 -1.39
N MET A 147 -12.19 -9.28 -1.07
CA MET A 147 -11.94 -10.32 -0.07
C MET A 147 -12.43 -9.93 1.32
N GLY A 148 -12.32 -8.64 1.69
CA GLY A 148 -12.75 -8.16 3.00
C GLY A 148 -14.26 -8.01 3.17
N TYR A 149 -15.01 -7.77 2.08
CA TYR A 149 -16.44 -7.43 2.15
C TYR A 149 -17.36 -8.44 1.48
N HIS A 150 -16.84 -9.32 0.65
CA HIS A 150 -17.63 -10.23 -0.19
C HIS A 150 -16.98 -11.61 -0.24
N ALA A 151 -16.78 -12.24 0.93
CA ALA A 151 -16.15 -13.56 1.03
C ALA A 151 -16.83 -14.63 0.17
N ASP A 152 -18.13 -14.51 -0.05
CA ASP A 152 -18.97 -15.43 -0.85
C ASP A 152 -18.61 -15.40 -2.36
N HIS A 153 -17.92 -14.36 -2.83
CA HIS A 153 -17.50 -14.18 -4.22
C HIS A 153 -15.99 -14.28 -4.42
N ALA A 154 -15.30 -14.86 -3.43
CA ALA A 154 -13.84 -14.82 -3.33
C ALA A 154 -13.10 -15.82 -4.23
N ASP A 155 -13.68 -16.25 -5.31
CA ASP A 155 -13.04 -17.18 -6.26
C ASP A 155 -12.18 -16.42 -7.30
N PHE A 156 -11.16 -15.70 -6.81
CA PHE A 156 -10.27 -14.87 -7.62
C PHE A 156 -9.23 -15.66 -8.41
N ILE A 157 -9.03 -16.92 -8.05
CA ILE A 157 -7.91 -17.70 -8.57
C ILE A 157 -8.38 -19.03 -9.15
N GLN A 158 -7.62 -19.48 -10.11
CA GLN A 158 -7.75 -20.82 -10.66
C GLN A 158 -6.35 -21.40 -10.89
N PRO A 159 -6.19 -22.73 -10.77
CA PRO A 159 -4.96 -23.36 -11.18
C PRO A 159 -4.75 -23.16 -12.69
N CYS A 160 -3.54 -22.85 -13.09
CA CYS A 160 -3.20 -22.83 -14.51
C CYS A 160 -3.33 -24.26 -15.05
N ALA A 161 -4.19 -24.44 -16.04
CA ALA A 161 -4.27 -25.71 -16.74
C ALA A 161 -2.97 -25.85 -17.55
N ASP A 162 -2.09 -26.76 -17.14
CA ASP A 162 -0.91 -27.09 -17.92
C ASP A 162 -1.33 -27.60 -19.29
N LYS A 163 -0.85 -26.94 -20.35
CA LYS A 163 -1.16 -27.33 -21.73
C LYS A 163 -0.50 -28.66 -22.13
N SER A 164 0.32 -29.22 -21.26
CA SER A 164 1.09 -30.44 -21.52
C SER A 164 0.34 -31.75 -21.30
N GLY A 165 -0.93 -31.73 -20.85
CA GLY A 165 -1.79 -32.93 -20.81
C GLY A 165 -1.29 -34.08 -19.91
N GLY A 166 -0.34 -33.84 -19.04
CA GLY A 166 0.25 -34.81 -18.13
C GLY A 166 -0.14 -34.58 -16.67
N ASP A 167 0.01 -35.61 -15.86
CA ASP A 167 -0.23 -35.63 -14.41
C ASP A 167 0.80 -34.79 -13.61
N ALA A 168 1.40 -33.77 -14.25
CA ALA A 168 2.37 -32.89 -13.63
C ALA A 168 1.70 -32.01 -12.58
N PRO A 169 2.31 -31.83 -11.41
CA PRO A 169 1.76 -30.94 -10.38
C PRO A 169 1.64 -29.52 -10.94
N ILE A 170 0.43 -29.01 -11.01
CA ILE A 170 0.18 -27.60 -11.39
C ILE A 170 0.86 -26.73 -10.34
N THR A 171 1.85 -25.98 -10.77
CA THR A 171 2.65 -25.12 -9.88
C THR A 171 2.28 -23.66 -9.97
N GLU A 172 1.36 -23.32 -10.88
CA GLU A 172 1.02 -21.93 -11.17
C GLU A 172 -0.47 -21.63 -10.98
N TRP A 173 -0.74 -20.48 -10.40
CA TRP A 173 -2.08 -19.93 -10.21
C TRP A 173 -2.28 -18.72 -11.11
N THR A 174 -3.47 -18.59 -11.68
CA THR A 174 -3.87 -17.45 -12.48
C THR A 174 -5.04 -16.71 -11.85
N TRP A 175 -5.09 -15.40 -12.05
CA TRP A 175 -6.23 -14.58 -11.69
C TRP A 175 -7.40 -14.91 -12.60
N ARG A 176 -8.58 -15.14 -12.03
CA ARG A 176 -9.80 -15.37 -12.82
C ARG A 176 -10.40 -14.06 -13.30
N SER A 177 -11.03 -14.07 -14.47
CA SER A 177 -11.95 -13.01 -14.84
C SER A 177 -13.15 -13.02 -13.88
N LEU A 178 -13.54 -11.87 -13.39
CA LEU A 178 -14.65 -11.72 -12.44
C LEU A 178 -15.83 -11.03 -13.11
N PRO A 179 -17.07 -11.32 -12.70
CA PRO A 179 -18.22 -10.55 -13.14
C PRO A 179 -18.15 -9.11 -12.61
N GLU A 180 -18.74 -8.21 -13.35
CA GLU A 180 -18.84 -6.80 -12.94
C GLU A 180 -19.53 -6.67 -11.58
N PRO A 181 -18.98 -5.87 -10.67
CA PRO A 181 -19.56 -5.71 -9.35
C PRO A 181 -20.89 -4.94 -9.41
N ALA A 182 -21.86 -5.37 -8.62
CA ALA A 182 -23.12 -4.66 -8.45
C ALA A 182 -22.85 -3.36 -7.64
N VAL A 183 -22.91 -2.21 -8.31
CA VAL A 183 -22.61 -0.92 -7.69
C VAL A 183 -23.82 0.00 -7.52
N ALA A 184 -25.00 -0.43 -7.96
CA ALA A 184 -26.23 0.40 -8.02
C ALA A 184 -26.61 1.01 -6.66
N THR A 185 -26.28 0.36 -5.55
CA THR A 185 -26.57 0.85 -4.20
C THR A 185 -25.55 1.84 -3.66
N LEU A 186 -24.43 2.05 -4.36
CA LEU A 186 -23.37 2.95 -3.94
C LEU A 186 -23.66 4.39 -4.44
N PRO A 187 -23.21 5.41 -3.71
CA PRO A 187 -23.23 6.78 -4.24
C PRO A 187 -22.34 6.91 -5.48
N PRO A 188 -22.60 7.86 -6.41
CA PRO A 188 -21.91 7.95 -7.70
C PRO A 188 -20.39 7.89 -7.66
N ARG A 189 -19.76 8.60 -6.71
CA ARG A 189 -18.30 8.53 -6.50
C ARG A 189 -17.81 7.15 -6.05
N GLY A 190 -18.66 6.41 -5.31
CA GLY A 190 -18.37 5.04 -4.90
C GLY A 190 -18.45 4.07 -6.08
N GLN A 191 -19.43 4.27 -6.97
CA GLN A 191 -19.57 3.49 -8.20
C GLN A 191 -18.34 3.66 -9.10
N GLU A 192 -17.98 4.89 -9.44
CA GLU A 192 -16.82 5.22 -10.26
C GLU A 192 -15.53 4.62 -9.67
N TRP A 193 -15.35 4.76 -8.36
CA TRP A 193 -14.19 4.23 -7.66
C TRP A 193 -14.09 2.70 -7.70
N VAL A 194 -15.20 1.98 -7.56
CA VAL A 194 -15.23 0.51 -7.63
C VAL A 194 -15.04 0.05 -9.07
N LEU A 195 -15.73 0.67 -10.03
CA LEU A 195 -15.67 0.29 -11.44
C LEU A 195 -14.27 0.54 -12.04
N SER A 196 -13.63 1.66 -11.74
CA SER A 196 -12.27 1.93 -12.22
C SER A 196 -11.24 0.89 -11.73
N ARG A 197 -11.37 0.42 -10.48
CA ARG A 197 -10.50 -0.63 -9.95
C ARG A 197 -10.84 -2.02 -10.47
N TYR A 198 -12.11 -2.29 -10.68
CA TYR A 198 -12.54 -3.51 -11.37
C TYR A 198 -11.98 -3.57 -12.79
N GLN A 199 -12.06 -2.46 -13.53
CA GLN A 199 -11.47 -2.38 -14.85
C GLN A 199 -9.96 -2.61 -14.82
N ALA A 200 -9.25 -1.97 -13.89
CA ALA A 200 -7.83 -2.19 -13.67
C ALA A 200 -7.51 -3.67 -13.39
N TYR A 201 -8.33 -4.35 -12.59
CA TYR A 201 -8.20 -5.79 -12.35
C TYR A 201 -8.36 -6.60 -13.65
N GLN A 202 -9.38 -6.32 -14.45
CA GLN A 202 -9.65 -7.03 -15.70
C GLN A 202 -8.52 -6.82 -16.72
N ASP A 203 -8.00 -5.60 -16.82
CA ASP A 203 -7.01 -5.24 -17.83
C ASP A 203 -5.62 -5.85 -17.54
N VAL A 204 -5.21 -5.92 -16.27
CA VAL A 204 -3.83 -6.27 -15.93
C VAL A 204 -3.66 -7.53 -15.08
N LEU A 205 -4.71 -8.01 -14.39
CA LEU A 205 -4.61 -9.20 -13.55
C LEU A 205 -5.35 -10.39 -14.16
N ALA A 206 -6.60 -10.22 -14.62
CA ALA A 206 -7.41 -11.32 -15.12
C ALA A 206 -6.68 -12.13 -16.21
N GLY A 207 -6.60 -13.45 -16.04
CA GLY A 207 -5.89 -14.36 -16.93
C GLY A 207 -4.36 -14.36 -16.79
N ARG A 208 -3.78 -13.52 -15.92
CA ARG A 208 -2.34 -13.46 -15.69
C ARG A 208 -1.91 -14.36 -14.53
N SER A 209 -0.62 -14.69 -14.52
CA SER A 209 0.01 -15.42 -13.42
C SER A 209 -0.04 -14.62 -12.13
N VAL A 210 -0.44 -15.26 -11.05
CA VAL A 210 -0.40 -14.70 -9.69
C VAL A 210 1.04 -14.49 -9.25
N GLY A 211 1.92 -15.44 -9.56
CA GLY A 211 3.35 -15.36 -9.26
C GLY A 211 4.03 -14.18 -9.96
N GLU A 212 3.79 -14.00 -11.26
CA GLU A 212 4.31 -12.84 -12.00
C GLU A 212 3.80 -11.52 -11.45
N THR A 213 2.53 -11.46 -11.05
CA THR A 213 1.95 -10.24 -10.46
C THR A 213 2.70 -9.85 -9.19
N PHE A 214 2.93 -10.79 -8.28
CA PHE A 214 3.66 -10.51 -7.05
C PHE A 214 5.15 -10.26 -7.27
N GLY A 215 5.76 -10.93 -8.25
CA GLY A 215 7.15 -10.65 -8.66
C GLY A 215 7.32 -9.19 -9.09
N ARG A 216 6.49 -8.70 -10.01
CA ARG A 216 6.53 -7.30 -10.48
C ARG A 216 6.30 -6.28 -9.37
N THR A 217 5.36 -6.56 -8.45
CA THR A 217 5.13 -5.65 -7.32
C THR A 217 6.30 -5.63 -6.35
N ALA A 218 6.94 -6.77 -6.10
CA ALA A 218 8.14 -6.86 -5.29
C ALA A 218 9.31 -6.09 -5.92
N ASP A 219 9.55 -6.28 -7.22
CA ASP A 219 10.60 -5.57 -7.96
C ASP A 219 10.43 -4.05 -7.89
N PHE A 220 9.19 -3.55 -8.03
CA PHE A 220 8.91 -2.13 -7.91
C PHE A 220 9.13 -1.63 -6.46
N HIS A 221 8.64 -2.36 -5.46
CA HIS A 221 8.87 -1.98 -4.07
C HIS A 221 10.37 -1.97 -3.72
N ASP A 222 11.14 -2.94 -4.23
CA ASP A 222 12.59 -2.97 -4.06
C ASP A 222 13.28 -1.78 -4.76
N LEU A 223 12.74 -1.31 -5.88
CA LEU A 223 13.19 -0.09 -6.54
C LEU A 223 12.98 1.12 -5.62
N VAL A 224 11.78 1.29 -5.05
CA VAL A 224 11.50 2.39 -4.11
C VAL A 224 12.43 2.34 -2.89
N VAL A 225 12.67 1.15 -2.32
CA VAL A 225 13.59 1.00 -1.17
C VAL A 225 15.02 1.38 -1.53
N ARG A 226 15.45 1.12 -2.77
CA ARG A 226 16.77 1.54 -3.26
C ARG A 226 16.90 3.05 -3.31
N THR A 227 15.88 3.78 -3.77
CA THR A 227 15.90 5.25 -3.77
C THR A 227 15.96 5.80 -2.34
N VAL A 228 15.14 5.26 -1.40
CA VAL A 228 15.18 5.64 0.02
C VAL A 228 16.58 5.44 0.64
N ARG A 229 17.24 4.34 0.32
CA ARG A 229 18.61 4.07 0.83
C ARG A 229 19.67 4.99 0.22
N ALA A 230 19.50 5.34 -1.06
CA ALA A 230 20.41 6.26 -1.74
C ALA A 230 20.35 7.66 -1.11
N ASP A 231 19.14 8.16 -0.84
CA ASP A 231 18.95 9.46 -0.20
C ASP A 231 19.53 9.47 1.22
N ALA A 232 19.24 8.44 2.02
CA ALA A 232 19.80 8.34 3.37
C ALA A 232 21.33 8.25 3.39
N ALA A 233 21.96 7.65 2.38
CA ALA A 233 23.41 7.61 2.25
C ALA A 233 23.98 8.99 1.84
N ALA A 234 23.29 9.73 0.98
CA ALA A 234 23.67 11.09 0.59
C ALA A 234 23.60 12.05 1.77
N ASP A 235 22.52 11.99 2.56
CA ASP A 235 22.35 12.80 3.78
C ASP A 235 23.46 12.52 4.80
N ALA A 236 23.78 11.25 5.04
CA ALA A 236 24.85 10.86 5.95
C ALA A 236 26.23 11.35 5.50
N ALA A 237 26.50 11.38 4.19
CA ALA A 237 27.74 11.92 3.63
C ALA A 237 27.84 13.43 3.81
N ALA A 238 26.74 14.15 3.55
CA ALA A 238 26.68 15.61 3.74
C ALA A 238 26.90 16.01 5.21
N ASP A 239 26.31 15.27 6.15
CA ASP A 239 26.51 15.49 7.60
C ASP A 239 27.97 15.27 8.01
N ALA A 240 28.62 14.24 7.47
CA ALA A 240 30.04 13.95 7.76
C ALA A 240 30.96 15.07 7.25
N ASP A 241 30.71 15.57 6.04
CA ASP A 241 31.46 16.66 5.45
C ASP A 241 31.28 17.99 6.25
N GLY A 242 30.05 18.27 6.69
CA GLY A 242 29.74 19.40 7.56
C GLY A 242 30.47 19.37 8.91
N GLN A 243 30.53 18.18 9.54
CA GLN A 243 31.24 17.98 10.80
C GLN A 243 32.77 18.13 10.64
N ALA A 244 33.32 17.65 9.52
CA ALA A 244 34.75 17.80 9.22
C ALA A 244 35.14 19.26 9.02
N ALA A 245 34.33 20.05 8.32
CA ALA A 245 34.53 21.48 8.11
C ALA A 245 34.49 22.26 9.44
N ALA A 246 33.49 21.99 10.29
CA ALA A 246 33.37 22.63 11.61
C ALA A 246 34.54 22.32 12.56
N SER A 247 35.09 21.09 12.46
CA SER A 247 36.25 20.69 13.28
C SER A 247 37.58 21.32 12.82
N GLY A 248 37.70 21.70 11.54
CA GLY A 248 38.83 22.36 10.94
C GLY A 248 38.96 23.83 11.38
N GLU A 249 37.85 24.55 11.50
CA GLU A 249 37.83 25.96 11.91
C GLU A 249 38.20 26.23 13.38
N SER A 250 38.02 25.23 14.26
CA SER A 250 38.33 25.34 15.70
C SER A 250 39.83 25.18 16.02
N ARG A 251 40.69 24.90 15.02
CA ARG A 251 42.14 24.68 15.19
C ARG A 251 43.01 25.82 14.62
N ALA A 252 42.42 26.82 14.05
CA ALA A 252 43.10 28.04 13.56
C ALA A 252 42.93 29.18 14.57
#